data_052bf38885bede8b1cbb784f133b1cdd
#
_entry.id   052bf38885bede8b1cbb784f133b1cdd
#
_cell.length_a   1.000
_cell.length_b   1.000
_cell.length_c   1.000
_cell.angle_alpha   90.00
_cell.angle_beta   90.00
_cell.angle_gamma   90.00
#
_symmetry.space_group_name_H-M   'P 1'
#
loop_
_entity.id
_entity.type
_entity.pdbx_description
1 polymer ?
#
loop_
_entity_poly.entity_id
_entity_poly.type
_entity_poly.pdbx_seq_one_letter_code
_entity_poly.pdbx_strand_id
1 'polypeptide(L)'
;STLDRSSAASDVYKRQVCLVSFFAVYGCTADRSWNFRTDYLSVDIDRKGYITSMKNVTVFPAREFSPEDRPSPLLSLYDSRKKMYHYPQQADYDKKNNVLTLSYPNGSVAEIVLVPYDKYLKLTLISLEPRNGVDCVQWGDYYTNINNLLGEIIGVARDTSDAVNYSIGVLALDDNTLGGTADIEGDAAPFLYIIHTPDAMQYPLPEHLHEGQVFTLGGDGVSDVAFYANKEPYYRIMYGNAASVDEKGRIFLNYHSRNRTESKEVYYSLIPNMVANTPNHIETEPVPGVDFIGSSIALWGSPDSTALLDVIQNIVLSEGLPYPTVNGKWIKDPSAYVPDLMTSGNQYDSIVSYASRLGFKSIYAYDQGFLRPDRGNEGYLDGKGFENKPFRFHGGNKSHKEFGTLANEKGILLGRVNITNSLAPGTLDASPVPSDSLCYQQKRILMNDLTAADTVITVDDPKYLDEIASWEGHCENLNMIKIGKELIHYKGVSSSAPYTLQNVKRGYWGTYPTAHQKNDPIYKLQVTVNYGYDGLIPNLALQDKIAEYYADVCRINNIAHYDFDGQEFLFNNGHGYYSTKRFFRRMFERAKEIGVPYI
;
A
#
# COMPACT_ATOMS: atom_id res chain seq x y z
N SER A 1 -30.94 -8.07 -8.84
CA SER A 1 -30.29 -8.39 -10.10
C SER A 1 -28.77 -8.20 -9.96
N THR A 2 -28.12 -9.20 -9.37
CA THR A 2 -26.69 -9.24 -9.02
C THR A 2 -25.89 -10.15 -9.97
N LEU A 3 -26.23 -10.19 -11.24
CA LEU A 3 -25.70 -11.21 -12.16
C LEU A 3 -24.80 -10.71 -13.29
N ASP A 4 -24.45 -9.43 -13.35
CA ASP A 4 -23.71 -8.90 -14.52
C ASP A 4 -22.26 -8.44 -14.29
N ARG A 5 -21.73 -8.57 -13.08
CA ARG A 5 -20.35 -8.11 -12.81
C ARG A 5 -19.27 -9.20 -12.86
N SER A 6 -19.63 -10.48 -12.73
CA SER A 6 -18.68 -11.59 -12.81
C SER A 6 -18.24 -11.94 -14.24
N SER A 7 -19.02 -11.56 -15.26
CA SER A 7 -18.69 -11.88 -16.65
C SER A 7 -17.62 -10.96 -17.27
N ALA A 8 -17.46 -9.73 -16.78
CA ALA A 8 -16.52 -8.76 -17.36
C ALA A 8 -15.05 -9.13 -17.11
N ALA A 9 -14.71 -9.63 -15.93
CA ALA A 9 -13.35 -10.03 -15.62
C ALA A 9 -12.91 -11.29 -16.37
N SER A 10 -13.84 -12.25 -16.55
CA SER A 10 -13.55 -13.48 -17.29
C SER A 10 -13.42 -13.25 -18.80
N ASP A 11 -14.14 -12.25 -19.34
CA ASP A 11 -14.09 -11.94 -20.76
C ASP A 11 -12.81 -11.16 -21.17
N VAL A 12 -12.23 -10.38 -20.27
CA VAL A 12 -10.94 -9.74 -20.52
C VAL A 12 -9.82 -10.79 -20.62
N TYR A 13 -9.85 -11.80 -19.77
CA TYR A 13 -8.86 -12.88 -19.82
C TYR A 13 -9.01 -13.79 -21.06
N LYS A 14 -10.24 -14.09 -21.47
CA LYS A 14 -10.50 -14.92 -22.66
C LYS A 14 -10.16 -14.24 -23.99
N ARG A 15 -10.22 -12.90 -24.07
CA ARG A 15 -9.87 -12.15 -25.28
C ARG A 15 -8.37 -12.02 -25.54
N GLN A 16 -7.54 -12.15 -24.50
CA GLN A 16 -6.07 -12.14 -24.69
C GLN A 16 -5.48 -13.44 -25.23
N VAL A 17 -6.17 -14.57 -25.08
CA VAL A 17 -5.69 -15.88 -25.52
C VAL A 17 -5.92 -16.15 -27.02
N CYS A 18 -6.75 -15.35 -27.71
CA CYS A 18 -7.16 -15.65 -29.10
C CYS A 18 -6.39 -14.93 -30.22
N LEU A 19 -5.30 -14.18 -29.96
CA LEU A 19 -4.64 -13.39 -30.99
C LEU A 19 -3.13 -13.68 -31.20
N VAL A 20 -2.64 -14.82 -30.78
CA VAL A 20 -1.27 -15.25 -31.14
C VAL A 20 -1.31 -16.61 -31.82
N SER A 21 -1.79 -16.63 -33.04
CA SER A 21 -1.53 -17.70 -33.98
C SER A 21 -1.52 -17.10 -35.38
N PHE A 22 -0.34 -16.80 -35.89
CA PHE A 22 0.08 -16.90 -37.27
C PHE A 22 1.34 -16.05 -37.51
N PHE A 23 2.42 -16.70 -37.69
CA PHE A 23 3.46 -16.60 -38.73
C PHE A 23 4.79 -17.10 -38.19
N ALA A 24 5.02 -18.38 -38.40
CA ALA A 24 6.36 -18.91 -38.41
C ALA A 24 6.92 -18.70 -39.82
N VAL A 25 7.83 -17.76 -39.99
CA VAL A 25 8.76 -17.75 -41.15
C VAL A 25 10.15 -17.88 -40.56
N TYR A 26 10.76 -19.03 -40.83
CA TYR A 26 12.16 -19.32 -40.54
C TYR A 26 13.05 -18.36 -41.32
N GLY A 27 13.64 -17.41 -40.63
CA GLY A 27 14.79 -16.64 -41.08
C GLY A 27 15.80 -16.60 -39.95
N CYS A 28 16.87 -17.36 -40.03
CA CYS A 28 18.02 -17.24 -39.14
C CYS A 28 18.68 -15.87 -39.31
N THR A 29 18.16 -14.88 -38.57
CA THR A 29 18.94 -13.71 -38.18
C THR A 29 19.23 -13.91 -36.70
N ALA A 30 20.52 -13.94 -36.34
CA ALA A 30 20.93 -13.94 -34.94
C ALA A 30 20.29 -12.71 -34.26
N ASP A 31 19.19 -12.90 -33.56
CA ASP A 31 18.53 -11.87 -32.74
C ASP A 31 19.55 -11.43 -31.70
N ARG A 32 20.17 -10.26 -31.94
CA ARG A 32 21.16 -9.70 -31.02
C ARG A 32 20.42 -9.12 -29.83
N SER A 33 20.24 -9.93 -28.78
CA SER A 33 19.85 -9.47 -27.45
C SER A 33 20.99 -8.69 -26.79
N TRP A 34 20.63 -7.84 -25.84
CA TRP A 34 21.60 -7.21 -24.93
C TRP A 34 21.63 -7.99 -23.62
N ASN A 35 22.83 -8.28 -23.14
CA ASN A 35 23.07 -8.99 -21.90
C ASN A 35 23.51 -8.03 -20.80
N PHE A 36 22.83 -8.11 -19.67
CA PHE A 36 23.14 -7.39 -18.44
C PHE A 36 23.46 -8.40 -17.35
N ARG A 37 24.58 -8.21 -16.66
CA ARG A 37 25.08 -9.19 -15.69
C ARG A 37 25.42 -8.56 -14.36
N THR A 38 24.99 -9.21 -13.28
CA THR A 38 25.41 -8.99 -11.90
C THR A 38 26.25 -10.18 -11.42
N ASP A 39 26.65 -10.20 -10.15
CA ASP A 39 27.37 -11.36 -9.56
C ASP A 39 26.54 -12.65 -9.62
N TYR A 40 25.20 -12.52 -9.53
CA TYR A 40 24.32 -13.69 -9.35
C TYR A 40 23.34 -13.91 -10.50
N LEU A 41 22.99 -12.86 -11.24
CA LEU A 41 21.95 -12.88 -12.27
C LEU A 41 22.49 -12.38 -13.61
N SER A 42 22.14 -13.06 -14.69
CA SER A 42 22.30 -12.54 -16.06
C SER A 42 20.92 -12.39 -16.70
N VAL A 43 20.67 -11.25 -17.33
CA VAL A 43 19.40 -10.91 -17.98
C VAL A 43 19.65 -10.59 -19.44
N ASP A 44 18.91 -11.26 -20.34
CA ASP A 44 18.94 -10.94 -21.78
C ASP A 44 17.65 -10.20 -22.16
N ILE A 45 17.80 -9.05 -22.84
CA ILE A 45 16.68 -8.25 -23.37
C ILE A 45 16.77 -8.27 -24.91
N ASP A 46 15.67 -8.63 -25.56
CA ASP A 46 15.59 -8.72 -27.02
C ASP A 46 15.33 -7.36 -27.70
N ARG A 47 15.36 -7.36 -29.05
CA ARG A 47 15.10 -6.17 -29.86
C ARG A 47 13.65 -5.70 -29.89
N LYS A 48 12.75 -6.42 -29.23
CA LYS A 48 11.36 -6.00 -29.03
C LYS A 48 11.14 -5.37 -27.65
N GLY A 49 12.13 -5.48 -26.74
CA GLY A 49 12.04 -4.96 -25.37
C GLY A 49 11.48 -5.96 -24.37
N TYR A 50 11.71 -7.26 -24.62
CA TYR A 50 11.30 -8.33 -23.70
C TYR A 50 12.53 -8.95 -23.04
N ILE A 51 12.40 -9.28 -21.76
CA ILE A 51 13.32 -10.20 -21.09
C ILE A 51 13.05 -11.60 -21.63
N THR A 52 14.05 -12.18 -22.27
CA THR A 52 13.98 -13.51 -22.86
C THR A 52 14.79 -14.55 -22.09
N SER A 53 15.62 -14.10 -21.15
CA SER A 53 16.45 -14.97 -20.34
C SER A 53 16.79 -14.33 -19.00
N MET A 54 16.64 -15.10 -17.93
CA MET A 54 17.11 -14.80 -16.58
C MET A 54 17.86 -16.02 -16.06
N LYS A 55 19.20 -15.91 -15.94
CA LYS A 55 20.05 -17.05 -15.58
C LYS A 55 20.75 -16.87 -14.25
N ASN A 56 20.75 -17.94 -13.47
CA ASN A 56 21.71 -18.11 -12.38
C ASN A 56 23.11 -18.32 -12.96
N VAL A 57 24.02 -17.38 -12.71
CA VAL A 57 25.40 -17.41 -13.18
C VAL A 57 26.40 -17.90 -12.14
N THR A 58 25.91 -18.31 -10.98
CA THR A 58 26.76 -18.87 -9.91
C THR A 58 27.04 -20.35 -10.08
N VAL A 59 26.37 -21.01 -11.03
CA VAL A 59 26.53 -22.43 -11.37
C VAL A 59 26.97 -22.61 -12.81
N PHE A 60 27.62 -23.74 -13.11
CA PHE A 60 28.02 -24.07 -14.46
C PHE A 60 27.47 -25.46 -14.86
N PRO A 61 26.80 -25.58 -16.03
CA PRO A 61 26.35 -24.48 -16.90
C PRO A 61 25.36 -23.56 -16.20
N ALA A 62 25.29 -22.30 -16.62
CA ALA A 62 24.34 -21.32 -16.07
C ALA A 62 22.90 -21.84 -16.25
N ARG A 63 22.08 -21.75 -15.20
CA ARG A 63 20.71 -22.29 -15.21
C ARG A 63 19.71 -21.20 -15.59
N GLU A 64 18.88 -21.52 -16.61
CA GLU A 64 17.81 -20.66 -17.11
C GLU A 64 16.55 -20.74 -16.25
N PHE A 65 15.94 -19.59 -15.98
CA PHE A 65 14.69 -19.47 -15.23
C PHE A 65 13.56 -18.77 -16.01
N SER A 66 13.82 -18.20 -17.17
CA SER A 66 12.76 -17.66 -18.03
C SER A 66 12.04 -18.77 -18.77
N PRO A 67 10.70 -18.78 -18.82
CA PRO A 67 9.95 -19.74 -19.62
C PRO A 67 10.07 -19.38 -21.12
N GLU A 68 10.35 -20.38 -21.96
CA GLU A 68 10.48 -20.20 -23.41
C GLU A 68 9.16 -19.78 -24.09
N ASP A 69 8.03 -20.22 -23.53
CA ASP A 69 6.69 -19.98 -24.07
C ASP A 69 6.09 -18.63 -23.67
N ARG A 70 6.75 -17.87 -22.78
CA ARG A 70 6.19 -16.64 -22.25
C ARG A 70 7.27 -15.58 -21.95
N PRO A 71 7.74 -14.84 -22.98
CA PRO A 71 8.67 -13.75 -22.76
C PRO A 71 8.04 -12.62 -21.96
N SER A 72 8.83 -11.96 -21.12
CA SER A 72 8.39 -10.93 -20.18
C SER A 72 8.60 -9.53 -20.77
N PRO A 73 7.57 -8.69 -20.94
CA PRO A 73 7.78 -7.30 -21.34
C PRO A 73 8.60 -6.58 -20.27
N LEU A 74 9.62 -5.81 -20.67
CA LEU A 74 10.45 -5.07 -19.72
C LEU A 74 9.63 -4.01 -18.99
N LEU A 75 8.85 -3.24 -19.76
CA LEU A 75 7.92 -2.22 -19.27
C LEU A 75 6.67 -2.24 -20.16
N SER A 76 5.50 -2.29 -19.54
CA SER A 76 4.21 -2.16 -20.22
C SER A 76 3.59 -0.80 -19.87
N LEU A 77 2.85 -0.23 -20.81
CA LEU A 77 2.12 1.02 -20.62
C LEU A 77 0.64 0.71 -20.46
N TYR A 78 -0.05 1.43 -19.58
CA TYR A 78 -1.48 1.23 -19.33
C TYR A 78 -2.26 2.53 -19.46
N ASP A 79 -3.35 2.48 -20.24
CA ASP A 79 -4.37 3.53 -20.36
C ASP A 79 -5.59 3.08 -19.55
N SER A 80 -5.76 3.64 -18.35
CA SER A 80 -6.84 3.23 -17.45
C SER A 80 -8.23 3.62 -17.95
N ARG A 81 -8.34 4.67 -18.78
CA ARG A 81 -9.61 5.10 -19.37
C ARG A 81 -10.11 4.10 -20.41
N LYS A 82 -9.19 3.51 -21.17
CA LYS A 82 -9.49 2.47 -22.17
C LYS A 82 -9.37 1.06 -21.61
N LYS A 83 -8.84 0.89 -20.40
CA LYS A 83 -8.51 -0.41 -19.79
C LYS A 83 -7.63 -1.26 -20.71
N MET A 84 -6.55 -0.66 -21.23
CA MET A 84 -5.74 -1.26 -22.29
C MET A 84 -4.25 -1.15 -22.01
N TYR A 85 -3.57 -2.29 -22.10
CA TYR A 85 -2.11 -2.36 -22.10
C TYR A 85 -1.53 -2.13 -23.50
N HIS A 86 -0.38 -1.46 -23.54
CA HIS A 86 0.49 -1.38 -24.68
C HIS A 86 1.83 -2.03 -24.33
N TYR A 87 2.20 -3.04 -25.09
CA TYR A 87 3.45 -3.76 -24.93
C TYR A 87 4.51 -3.22 -25.90
N PRO A 88 5.81 -3.26 -25.55
CA PRO A 88 6.87 -2.78 -26.43
C PRO A 88 6.93 -3.61 -27.72
N GLN A 89 7.24 -2.94 -28.83
CA GLN A 89 7.38 -3.58 -30.15
C GLN A 89 8.80 -3.51 -30.69
N GLN A 90 9.54 -2.50 -30.30
CA GLN A 90 10.90 -2.28 -30.70
C GLN A 90 11.71 -1.71 -29.56
N ALA A 91 12.95 -2.16 -29.44
CA ALA A 91 13.92 -1.64 -28.49
C ALA A 91 15.23 -1.28 -29.21
N ASP A 92 15.90 -0.24 -28.70
CA ASP A 92 17.26 0.11 -29.04
C ASP A 92 18.05 0.51 -27.79
N TYR A 93 19.33 0.12 -27.73
CA TYR A 93 20.15 0.35 -26.52
C TYR A 93 21.40 1.16 -26.86
N ASP A 94 21.45 2.35 -26.29
CA ASP A 94 22.67 3.18 -26.27
C ASP A 94 23.59 2.75 -25.13
N LYS A 95 24.57 1.94 -25.46
CA LYS A 95 25.57 1.43 -24.52
C LYS A 95 26.42 2.54 -23.89
N LYS A 96 26.56 3.71 -24.53
CA LYS A 96 27.38 4.80 -24.00
C LYS A 96 26.71 5.49 -22.83
N ASN A 97 25.39 5.64 -22.92
CA ASN A 97 24.60 6.33 -21.92
C ASN A 97 23.81 5.36 -21.03
N ASN A 98 23.88 4.05 -21.27
CA ASN A 98 23.09 3.01 -20.60
C ASN A 98 21.58 3.22 -20.74
N VAL A 99 21.11 3.76 -21.86
CA VAL A 99 19.70 4.05 -22.11
C VAL A 99 19.12 3.04 -23.09
N LEU A 100 18.05 2.38 -22.69
CA LEU A 100 17.20 1.57 -23.53
C LEU A 100 15.97 2.37 -23.93
N THR A 101 15.76 2.52 -25.22
CA THR A 101 14.58 3.17 -25.80
C THR A 101 13.59 2.10 -26.25
N LEU A 102 12.34 2.18 -25.77
CA LEU A 102 11.25 1.27 -26.14
C LEU A 102 10.19 2.03 -26.94
N SER A 103 9.75 1.48 -28.07
CA SER A 103 8.66 2.02 -28.89
C SER A 103 7.42 1.15 -28.78
N TYR A 104 6.23 1.79 -28.72
CA TYR A 104 4.94 1.15 -28.47
C TYR A 104 3.95 1.37 -29.62
N PRO A 105 2.92 0.47 -29.77
CA PRO A 105 1.91 0.58 -30.84
C PRO A 105 1.08 1.86 -30.83
N ASN A 106 0.90 2.48 -29.64
CA ASN A 106 0.18 3.74 -29.48
C ASN A 106 1.00 4.97 -29.88
N GLY A 107 2.25 4.78 -30.36
CA GLY A 107 3.17 5.83 -30.75
C GLY A 107 3.98 6.43 -29.59
N SER A 108 3.84 5.93 -28.36
CA SER A 108 4.67 6.35 -27.23
C SER A 108 6.06 5.77 -27.33
N VAL A 109 7.04 6.50 -26.79
CA VAL A 109 8.44 6.09 -26.68
C VAL A 109 8.86 6.27 -25.23
N ALA A 110 9.37 5.21 -24.61
CA ALA A 110 9.93 5.23 -23.27
C ALA A 110 11.45 5.14 -23.29
N GLU A 111 12.12 5.87 -22.43
CA GLU A 111 13.56 5.75 -22.19
C GLU A 111 13.81 5.25 -20.77
N ILE A 112 14.60 4.20 -20.66
CA ILE A 112 14.92 3.51 -19.42
C ILE A 112 16.43 3.48 -19.24
N VAL A 113 16.93 3.97 -18.11
CA VAL A 113 18.33 3.81 -17.72
C VAL A 113 18.50 2.44 -17.07
N LEU A 114 19.46 1.66 -17.57
CA LEU A 114 19.84 0.35 -17.03
C LEU A 114 21.25 0.41 -16.47
N VAL A 115 21.38 0.19 -15.16
CA VAL A 115 22.68 0.21 -14.47
C VAL A 115 22.88 -1.11 -13.75
N PRO A 116 23.80 -1.98 -14.24
CA PRO A 116 24.19 -3.17 -13.50
C PRO A 116 25.11 -2.79 -12.34
N TYR A 117 24.72 -3.18 -11.13
CA TYR A 117 25.53 -3.19 -9.93
C TYR A 117 25.97 -4.63 -9.62
N ASP A 118 26.85 -4.81 -8.64
CA ASP A 118 27.34 -6.15 -8.27
C ASP A 118 26.19 -7.10 -7.91
N LYS A 119 25.17 -6.63 -7.17
CA LYS A 119 24.09 -7.47 -6.65
C LYS A 119 22.76 -7.35 -7.40
N TYR A 120 22.54 -6.30 -8.18
CA TYR A 120 21.26 -6.04 -8.83
C TYR A 120 21.41 -5.22 -10.12
N LEU A 121 20.44 -5.36 -11.00
CA LEU A 121 20.24 -4.50 -12.16
C LEU A 121 19.20 -3.44 -11.81
N LYS A 122 19.61 -2.17 -11.78
CA LYS A 122 18.70 -1.03 -11.59
C LYS A 122 18.10 -0.62 -12.93
N LEU A 123 16.78 -0.44 -12.93
CA LEU A 123 15.99 0.03 -14.06
C LEU A 123 15.24 1.29 -13.62
N THR A 124 15.37 2.39 -14.36
CA THR A 124 14.69 3.65 -14.05
C THR A 124 14.07 4.24 -15.31
N LEU A 125 12.77 4.49 -15.28
CA LEU A 125 12.06 5.19 -16.36
C LEU A 125 12.37 6.68 -16.27
N ILE A 126 13.03 7.23 -17.29
CA ILE A 126 13.44 8.63 -17.33
C ILE A 126 12.61 9.50 -18.27
N SER A 127 11.92 8.89 -19.24
CA SER A 127 11.08 9.60 -20.21
C SER A 127 9.99 8.68 -20.75
N LEU A 128 8.81 9.26 -21.02
CA LEU A 128 7.72 8.64 -21.77
C LEU A 128 7.01 9.73 -22.58
N GLU A 129 7.27 9.79 -23.88
CA GLU A 129 6.68 10.83 -24.76
C GLU A 129 6.38 10.28 -26.18
N PRO A 130 5.28 10.69 -26.80
CA PRO A 130 4.10 11.30 -26.17
C PRO A 130 3.37 10.28 -25.30
N ARG A 131 2.63 10.75 -24.29
CA ARG A 131 1.93 9.83 -23.33
C ARG A 131 0.75 9.09 -23.95
N ASN A 132 0.03 9.74 -24.87
CA ASN A 132 -1.08 9.15 -25.64
C ASN A 132 -2.15 8.42 -24.80
N GLY A 133 -2.48 9.00 -23.63
CA GLY A 133 -3.49 8.47 -22.71
C GLY A 133 -2.94 7.54 -21.63
N VAL A 134 -1.65 7.24 -21.65
CA VAL A 134 -1.01 6.43 -20.61
C VAL A 134 -0.99 7.19 -19.28
N ASP A 135 -1.53 6.59 -18.24
CA ASP A 135 -1.57 7.12 -16.88
C ASP A 135 -0.93 6.19 -15.85
N CYS A 136 -0.50 5.00 -16.28
CA CYS A 136 0.21 4.04 -15.46
C CYS A 136 1.24 3.27 -16.28
N VAL A 137 2.33 2.87 -15.66
CA VAL A 137 3.33 1.97 -16.24
C VAL A 137 3.48 0.74 -15.36
N GLN A 138 3.83 -0.40 -15.97
CA GLN A 138 4.03 -1.66 -15.27
C GLN A 138 5.37 -2.28 -15.65
N TRP A 139 6.21 -2.51 -14.65
CA TRP A 139 7.42 -3.32 -14.72
C TRP A 139 7.02 -4.80 -14.67
N GLY A 140 7.37 -5.56 -15.69
CA GLY A 140 6.95 -6.97 -15.84
C GLY A 140 5.54 -7.05 -16.48
N ASP A 141 4.92 -8.21 -16.37
CA ASP A 141 5.15 -9.41 -15.54
C ASP A 141 6.46 -10.13 -15.93
N TYR A 142 7.37 -10.30 -14.98
CA TYR A 142 8.61 -11.06 -15.20
C TYR A 142 8.37 -12.51 -14.85
N TYR A 143 8.04 -13.32 -15.84
CA TYR A 143 7.72 -14.75 -15.70
C TYR A 143 8.96 -15.57 -15.39
N THR A 144 8.80 -16.53 -14.47
CA THR A 144 9.85 -17.49 -14.13
C THR A 144 9.37 -18.93 -14.29
N ASN A 145 10.29 -19.89 -14.34
CA ASN A 145 9.98 -21.32 -14.25
C ASN A 145 9.90 -21.82 -12.81
N ILE A 146 9.93 -20.92 -11.84
CA ILE A 146 9.86 -21.23 -10.40
C ILE A 146 8.38 -21.32 -9.99
N ASN A 147 8.04 -22.35 -9.21
CA ASN A 147 6.66 -22.64 -8.83
C ASN A 147 6.49 -23.05 -7.36
N ASN A 148 7.50 -22.96 -6.51
CA ASN A 148 7.42 -23.58 -5.20
C ASN A 148 7.40 -22.60 -4.01
N LEU A 149 8.05 -21.43 -4.07
CA LEU A 149 7.98 -20.45 -2.98
C LEU A 149 8.03 -19.03 -3.51
N LEU A 150 7.11 -18.19 -3.06
CA LEU A 150 7.07 -16.78 -3.42
C LEU A 150 7.10 -15.87 -2.19
N GLY A 151 7.67 -14.67 -2.36
CA GLY A 151 7.56 -13.55 -1.44
C GLY A 151 6.70 -12.47 -2.06
N GLU A 152 5.68 -12.03 -1.35
CA GLU A 152 4.62 -11.18 -1.89
C GLU A 152 4.91 -9.69 -1.78
N ILE A 153 5.40 -9.21 -0.64
CA ILE A 153 5.63 -7.78 -0.38
C ILE A 153 6.83 -7.26 -1.16
N ILE A 154 7.95 -7.97 -1.10
CA ILE A 154 9.04 -7.85 -2.05
C ILE A 154 8.85 -9.00 -3.02
N GLY A 155 8.75 -8.70 -4.30
CA GLY A 155 8.53 -9.73 -5.31
C GLY A 155 9.69 -10.71 -5.36
N VAL A 156 9.47 -11.93 -4.90
CA VAL A 156 10.48 -13.00 -4.90
C VAL A 156 9.90 -14.28 -5.44
N ALA A 157 10.55 -14.85 -6.43
CA ALA A 157 10.37 -16.23 -6.87
C ALA A 157 11.57 -17.05 -6.39
N ARG A 158 11.34 -18.06 -5.54
CA ARG A 158 12.39 -18.87 -4.95
C ARG A 158 12.25 -20.33 -5.32
N ASP A 159 13.29 -20.87 -5.94
CA ASP A 159 13.45 -22.30 -6.15
C ASP A 159 14.11 -22.94 -4.92
N THR A 160 13.36 -23.80 -4.25
CA THR A 160 13.82 -24.55 -3.08
C THR A 160 14.09 -26.02 -3.39
N SER A 161 14.14 -26.39 -4.69
CA SER A 161 14.55 -27.74 -5.09
C SER A 161 15.97 -28.03 -4.62
N ASP A 162 16.23 -29.24 -4.16
CA ASP A 162 17.49 -29.65 -3.52
C ASP A 162 18.77 -29.32 -4.31
N ALA A 163 18.65 -29.08 -5.59
CA ALA A 163 19.80 -28.84 -6.47
C ALA A 163 20.23 -27.37 -6.56
N VAL A 164 19.37 -26.39 -6.23
CA VAL A 164 19.60 -25.00 -6.65
C VAL A 164 19.38 -23.93 -5.60
N ASN A 165 18.32 -24.00 -4.82
CA ASN A 165 17.95 -23.01 -3.77
C ASN A 165 18.19 -21.54 -4.19
N TYR A 166 17.84 -21.19 -5.41
CA TYR A 166 18.09 -19.88 -6.04
C TYR A 166 16.85 -19.00 -5.97
N SER A 167 17.04 -17.70 -5.87
CA SER A 167 15.93 -16.75 -5.92
C SER A 167 16.14 -15.69 -7.00
N ILE A 168 15.05 -15.29 -7.64
CA ILE A 168 14.94 -14.08 -8.47
C ILE A 168 13.97 -13.15 -7.79
N GLY A 169 14.32 -11.86 -7.71
CA GLY A 169 13.46 -10.88 -7.06
C GLY A 169 13.47 -9.53 -7.74
N VAL A 170 12.42 -8.78 -7.44
CA VAL A 170 12.26 -7.38 -7.82
C VAL A 170 11.91 -6.57 -6.58
N LEU A 171 12.54 -5.40 -6.42
CA LEU A 171 12.30 -4.46 -5.34
C LEU A 171 12.04 -3.06 -5.92
N ALA A 172 10.95 -2.41 -5.51
CA ALA A 172 10.69 -1.02 -5.86
C ALA A 172 11.64 -0.07 -5.13
N LEU A 173 12.19 0.92 -5.83
CA LEU A 173 13.20 1.84 -5.31
C LEU A 173 12.66 3.24 -4.99
N ASP A 174 11.38 3.47 -5.25
CA ASP A 174 10.67 4.72 -4.92
C ASP A 174 9.30 4.42 -4.31
N ASP A 175 8.64 5.47 -3.77
CA ASP A 175 7.37 5.29 -3.07
C ASP A 175 6.18 5.13 -4.01
N ASN A 176 6.28 5.64 -5.24
CA ASN A 176 5.20 5.56 -6.22
C ASN A 176 5.19 4.26 -7.03
N THR A 177 6.22 3.43 -6.89
CA THR A 177 6.29 2.10 -7.52
C THR A 177 5.81 1.05 -6.53
N LEU A 178 4.67 0.43 -6.85
CA LEU A 178 3.89 -0.46 -5.97
C LEU A 178 3.77 -1.85 -6.57
N GLY A 179 3.67 -2.87 -5.72
CA GLY A 179 3.43 -4.25 -6.18
C GLY A 179 2.07 -4.43 -6.84
N GLY A 180 1.98 -5.38 -7.76
CA GLY A 180 0.76 -5.73 -8.48
C GLY A 180 0.65 -5.14 -9.88
N THR A 181 -0.49 -5.39 -10.52
CA THR A 181 -0.78 -5.03 -11.91
C THR A 181 -1.38 -3.63 -12.04
N ALA A 182 -1.19 -2.99 -13.18
CA ALA A 182 -1.68 -1.64 -13.45
C ALA A 182 -3.18 -1.55 -13.69
N ASP A 183 -3.83 -2.65 -14.05
CA ASP A 183 -5.26 -2.71 -14.40
C ASP A 183 -6.19 -2.89 -13.19
N ILE A 184 -5.65 -3.13 -12.01
CA ILE A 184 -6.44 -3.18 -10.79
C ILE A 184 -6.83 -1.76 -10.39
N GLU A 185 -8.13 -1.50 -10.32
CA GLU A 185 -8.65 -0.20 -9.95
C GLU A 185 -8.24 0.16 -8.52
N GLY A 186 -7.57 1.30 -8.42
CA GLY A 186 -7.27 1.94 -7.16
C GLY A 186 -6.24 1.21 -6.32
N ASP A 187 -5.16 1.87 -6.05
CA ASP A 187 -4.15 1.43 -5.09
C ASP A 187 -4.72 1.27 -3.67
N ALA A 188 -5.96 1.67 -3.47
CA ALA A 188 -6.73 1.56 -2.24
C ALA A 188 -7.68 0.35 -2.24
N ALA A 189 -7.77 -0.41 -3.33
CA ALA A 189 -8.56 -1.62 -3.34
C ALA A 189 -7.90 -2.65 -2.40
N PRO A 190 -8.66 -3.25 -1.49
CA PRO A 190 -8.10 -4.26 -0.63
C PRO A 190 -8.00 -5.59 -1.38
N PHE A 191 -7.61 -6.52 -0.77
CA PHE A 191 -7.47 -7.93 -0.91
C PHE A 191 -8.32 -8.55 -2.03
N LEU A 192 -7.75 -8.66 -3.22
CA LEU A 192 -8.23 -9.53 -4.28
C LEU A 192 -7.50 -10.86 -4.20
N TYR A 193 -8.25 -11.95 -4.27
CA TYR A 193 -7.70 -13.30 -4.28
C TYR A 193 -8.05 -13.98 -5.60
N ILE A 194 -7.07 -14.67 -6.19
CA ILE A 194 -7.29 -15.52 -7.35
C ILE A 194 -7.03 -16.98 -6.96
N ILE A 195 -7.95 -17.86 -7.32
CA ILE A 195 -7.76 -19.29 -7.17
C ILE A 195 -6.94 -19.81 -8.35
N HIS A 196 -5.80 -20.39 -8.06
CA HIS A 196 -4.96 -21.10 -9.01
C HIS A 196 -4.73 -22.53 -8.55
N THR A 197 -4.89 -23.44 -9.48
CA THR A 197 -4.71 -24.87 -9.26
C THR A 197 -3.54 -25.35 -10.12
N PRO A 198 -2.33 -25.42 -9.58
CA PRO A 198 -1.21 -25.98 -10.32
C PRO A 198 -1.44 -27.48 -10.62
N ASP A 199 -0.83 -27.98 -11.69
CA ASP A 199 -0.97 -29.35 -12.19
C ASP A 199 -0.74 -30.46 -11.15
N ALA A 200 -0.03 -30.15 -10.07
CA ALA A 200 0.28 -31.08 -8.97
C ALA A 200 -0.59 -30.84 -7.73
N MET A 201 -1.87 -30.58 -7.88
CA MET A 201 -2.77 -30.34 -6.75
C MET A 201 -2.76 -31.47 -5.73
N GLN A 202 -2.46 -31.10 -4.49
CA GLN A 202 -2.57 -32.02 -3.36
C GLN A 202 -4.01 -32.15 -2.84
N TYR A 203 -4.83 -31.11 -3.06
CA TYR A 203 -6.23 -31.06 -2.63
C TYR A 203 -7.12 -30.63 -3.80
N PRO A 204 -8.25 -31.30 -4.06
CA PRO A 204 -9.19 -30.84 -5.08
C PRO A 204 -9.88 -29.55 -4.65
N LEU A 205 -10.20 -28.69 -5.61
CA LEU A 205 -11.06 -27.54 -5.35
C LEU A 205 -12.48 -28.04 -4.97
N PRO A 206 -13.17 -27.37 -4.03
CA PRO A 206 -14.60 -27.56 -3.84
C PRO A 206 -15.38 -27.30 -5.13
N GLU A 207 -16.55 -27.94 -5.31
CA GLU A 207 -17.35 -27.84 -6.54
C GLU A 207 -17.78 -26.41 -6.90
N HIS A 208 -17.88 -25.52 -5.91
CA HIS A 208 -18.29 -24.12 -6.10
C HIS A 208 -17.12 -23.16 -6.38
N LEU A 209 -15.87 -23.62 -6.35
CA LEU A 209 -14.69 -22.84 -6.69
C LEU A 209 -14.15 -23.22 -8.07
N HIS A 210 -13.68 -22.21 -8.80
CA HIS A 210 -13.18 -22.39 -10.16
C HIS A 210 -11.79 -21.79 -10.32
N GLU A 211 -10.99 -22.42 -11.18
CA GLU A 211 -9.72 -21.86 -11.62
C GLU A 211 -9.88 -20.43 -12.16
N GLY A 212 -9.05 -19.52 -11.71
CA GLY A 212 -9.11 -18.11 -12.09
C GLY A 212 -10.24 -17.30 -11.44
N GLN A 213 -10.99 -17.89 -10.51
CA GLN A 213 -12.02 -17.16 -9.78
C GLN A 213 -11.38 -16.10 -8.88
N VAL A 214 -11.92 -14.88 -8.94
CA VAL A 214 -11.46 -13.72 -8.16
C VAL A 214 -12.43 -13.45 -7.03
N PHE A 215 -11.90 -13.25 -5.83
CA PHE A 215 -12.65 -12.84 -4.66
C PHE A 215 -12.15 -11.52 -4.13
N THR A 216 -13.06 -10.76 -3.51
CA THR A 216 -12.69 -9.67 -2.59
C THR A 216 -12.83 -10.13 -1.15
N LEU A 217 -12.00 -9.63 -0.25
CA LEU A 217 -12.14 -9.91 1.18
C LEU A 217 -13.53 -9.47 1.66
N GLY A 218 -14.24 -10.35 2.38
CA GLY A 218 -15.61 -10.11 2.82
C GLY A 218 -16.70 -10.49 1.81
N GLY A 219 -16.34 -10.99 0.63
CA GLY A 219 -17.29 -11.62 -0.31
C GLY A 219 -17.70 -13.03 0.11
N ASP A 220 -18.56 -13.66 -0.69
CA ASP A 220 -19.12 -15.00 -0.39
C ASP A 220 -18.07 -16.12 -0.32
N GLY A 221 -16.89 -15.93 -0.75
CA GLY A 221 -15.82 -16.93 -0.74
C GLY A 221 -14.77 -16.75 0.37
N VAL A 222 -14.98 -15.84 1.33
CA VAL A 222 -13.95 -15.54 2.35
C VAL A 222 -13.54 -16.74 3.18
N SER A 223 -14.48 -17.58 3.59
CA SER A 223 -14.16 -18.79 4.35
C SER A 223 -13.40 -19.81 3.53
N ASP A 224 -13.73 -19.93 2.24
CA ASP A 224 -13.04 -20.81 1.31
C ASP A 224 -11.64 -20.29 1.00
N VAL A 225 -11.51 -18.99 0.77
CA VAL A 225 -10.21 -18.34 0.62
C VAL A 225 -9.35 -18.55 1.86
N ALA A 226 -9.89 -18.36 3.07
CA ALA A 226 -9.17 -18.62 4.32
C ALA A 226 -8.74 -20.09 4.46
N PHE A 227 -9.54 -21.04 3.99
CA PHE A 227 -9.16 -22.44 3.96
C PHE A 227 -7.97 -22.69 3.02
N TYR A 228 -8.03 -22.16 1.81
CA TYR A 228 -6.95 -22.34 0.82
C TYR A 228 -5.74 -21.46 1.12
N ALA A 229 -5.89 -20.39 1.92
CA ALA A 229 -4.82 -19.55 2.37
C ALA A 229 -3.68 -20.32 3.04
N ASN A 230 -4.04 -21.36 3.77
CA ASN A 230 -3.09 -22.23 4.47
C ASN A 230 -2.70 -23.46 3.65
N LYS A 231 -3.13 -23.56 2.40
CA LYS A 231 -2.97 -24.72 1.52
C LYS A 231 -2.31 -24.32 0.20
N GLU A 232 -1.20 -23.58 0.29
CA GLU A 232 -0.45 -23.24 -0.92
C GLU A 232 -0.32 -24.44 -1.88
N PRO A 233 -0.43 -24.17 -3.18
CA PRO A 233 -0.43 -22.91 -3.91
C PRO A 233 -1.81 -22.49 -4.47
N TYR A 234 -2.92 -22.82 -3.84
CA TYR A 234 -4.26 -22.71 -4.41
C TYR A 234 -4.78 -21.29 -4.62
N TYR A 235 -4.27 -20.31 -3.88
CA TYR A 235 -4.70 -18.93 -4.06
C TYR A 235 -3.50 -18.00 -3.95
N ARG A 236 -3.68 -16.78 -4.46
CA ARG A 236 -2.71 -15.69 -4.29
C ARG A 236 -3.44 -14.36 -4.16
N ILE A 237 -2.88 -13.48 -3.34
CA ILE A 237 -3.32 -12.10 -3.27
C ILE A 237 -2.76 -11.37 -4.49
N MET A 238 -3.63 -10.70 -5.24
CA MET A 238 -3.23 -9.99 -6.47
C MET A 238 -2.84 -8.55 -6.20
N TYR A 239 -3.57 -7.87 -5.33
CA TYR A 239 -3.39 -6.46 -5.11
C TYR A 239 -2.26 -6.18 -4.11
N GLY A 240 -1.39 -5.22 -4.48
CA GLY A 240 -0.24 -4.84 -3.65
C GLY A 240 0.89 -5.87 -3.61
N ASN A 241 0.68 -7.06 -4.16
CA ASN A 241 1.69 -8.10 -4.21
C ASN A 241 2.60 -7.90 -5.42
N ALA A 242 3.90 -7.92 -5.18
CA ALA A 242 4.90 -7.86 -6.22
C ALA A 242 5.25 -9.25 -6.82
N ALA A 243 4.63 -10.30 -6.33
CA ALA A 243 4.72 -11.65 -6.87
C ALA A 243 3.36 -12.33 -6.85
N SER A 244 3.06 -13.08 -7.92
CA SER A 244 1.86 -13.88 -8.06
C SER A 244 2.16 -15.12 -8.90
N VAL A 245 1.15 -15.93 -9.19
CA VAL A 245 1.29 -17.13 -10.03
C VAL A 245 0.43 -17.03 -11.28
N ASP A 246 0.93 -17.59 -12.38
CA ASP A 246 0.18 -17.72 -13.63
C ASP A 246 -0.72 -18.95 -13.63
N GLU A 247 -1.46 -19.17 -14.72
CA GLU A 247 -2.35 -20.30 -14.92
C GLU A 247 -1.67 -21.68 -14.89
N LYS A 248 -0.34 -21.72 -15.00
CA LYS A 248 0.49 -22.94 -14.86
C LYS A 248 1.14 -23.06 -13.48
N GLY A 249 0.80 -22.18 -12.53
CA GLY A 249 1.40 -22.13 -11.21
C GLY A 249 2.81 -21.57 -11.17
N ARG A 250 3.31 -20.97 -12.25
CA ARG A 250 4.64 -20.37 -12.32
C ARG A 250 4.61 -18.97 -11.73
N ILE A 251 5.61 -18.63 -10.93
CA ILE A 251 5.70 -17.33 -10.27
C ILE A 251 6.13 -16.26 -11.28
N PHE A 252 5.44 -15.13 -11.27
CA PHE A 252 5.86 -13.91 -11.96
C PHE A 252 5.94 -12.74 -11.00
N LEU A 253 6.75 -11.75 -11.37
CA LEU A 253 7.07 -10.58 -10.54
C LEU A 253 6.66 -9.32 -11.27
N ASN A 254 5.99 -8.38 -10.58
CA ASN A 254 5.59 -7.12 -11.19
C ASN A 254 5.45 -5.98 -10.18
N TYR A 255 5.61 -4.77 -10.71
CA TYR A 255 5.33 -3.52 -10.03
C TYR A 255 4.68 -2.55 -11.00
N HIS A 256 3.88 -1.63 -10.49
CA HIS A 256 3.30 -0.56 -11.30
C HIS A 256 3.56 0.81 -10.67
N SER A 257 3.49 1.86 -11.48
CA SER A 257 3.60 3.25 -11.03
C SER A 257 2.60 4.12 -11.77
N ARG A 258 1.88 4.98 -11.03
CA ARG A 258 0.80 5.82 -11.57
C ARG A 258 1.20 7.28 -11.64
N ASN A 259 0.60 8.00 -12.59
CA ASN A 259 0.55 9.46 -12.53
C ASN A 259 -0.43 9.88 -11.43
N ARG A 260 0.07 10.58 -10.41
CA ARG A 260 -0.75 11.12 -9.31
C ARG A 260 -0.89 12.64 -9.36
N THR A 261 -0.43 13.28 -10.44
CA THR A 261 -0.54 14.74 -10.58
C THR A 261 -1.94 15.23 -10.89
N GLU A 262 -2.84 14.33 -11.23
CA GLU A 262 -4.25 14.60 -11.52
C GLU A 262 -5.17 13.88 -10.53
N SER A 263 -6.33 14.48 -10.25
CA SER A 263 -7.39 13.81 -9.50
C SER A 263 -7.91 12.61 -10.26
N LYS A 264 -8.22 11.56 -9.53
CA LYS A 264 -8.78 10.33 -10.08
C LYS A 264 -9.85 9.79 -9.13
N GLU A 265 -10.95 9.33 -9.71
CA GLU A 265 -11.91 8.53 -8.96
C GLU A 265 -11.35 7.11 -8.82
N VAL A 266 -11.13 6.66 -7.59
CA VAL A 266 -10.64 5.32 -7.30
C VAL A 266 -11.66 4.55 -6.49
N TYR A 267 -11.78 3.27 -6.78
CA TYR A 267 -12.56 2.36 -5.95
C TYR A 267 -11.77 2.08 -4.66
N TYR A 268 -12.47 2.24 -3.54
CA TYR A 268 -11.93 1.95 -2.23
C TYR A 268 -12.86 1.00 -1.47
N SER A 269 -12.33 -0.07 -0.92
CA SER A 269 -13.08 -0.96 -0.06
C SER A 269 -12.15 -1.54 0.99
N LEU A 270 -12.16 -1.00 2.20
CA LEU A 270 -11.34 -1.55 3.27
C LEU A 270 -11.92 -2.86 3.78
N ILE A 271 -13.21 -2.88 4.03
CA ILE A 271 -13.94 -4.07 4.43
C ILE A 271 -15.26 -4.09 3.66
N PRO A 272 -15.38 -4.92 2.63
CA PRO A 272 -16.44 -4.85 1.62
C PRO A 272 -17.88 -4.86 2.16
N ASN A 273 -18.11 -5.37 3.35
CA ASN A 273 -19.46 -5.53 3.90
C ASN A 273 -19.78 -4.58 5.06
N MET A 274 -18.91 -3.63 5.39
CA MET A 274 -19.18 -2.70 6.49
C MET A 274 -20.10 -1.55 6.11
N VAL A 275 -20.18 -1.22 4.82
CA VAL A 275 -21.05 -0.17 4.29
C VAL A 275 -21.87 -0.74 3.14
N ALA A 276 -23.19 -0.86 3.36
CA ALA A 276 -24.06 -1.67 2.51
C ALA A 276 -24.33 -1.07 1.12
N ASN A 277 -24.34 0.23 0.97
CA ASN A 277 -24.70 0.91 -0.28
C ASN A 277 -23.65 1.91 -0.76
N THR A 278 -22.49 1.91 -0.16
CA THR A 278 -21.41 2.79 -0.56
C THR A 278 -20.72 2.23 -1.77
N PRO A 279 -20.56 3.01 -2.81
CA PRO A 279 -19.77 2.62 -3.95
C PRO A 279 -18.27 2.56 -3.64
N ASN A 280 -17.85 2.92 -2.44
CA ASN A 280 -16.45 2.99 -2.01
C ASN A 280 -15.56 3.77 -2.99
N HIS A 281 -16.08 4.85 -3.53
CA HIS A 281 -15.38 5.70 -4.47
C HIS A 281 -14.85 6.94 -3.76
N ILE A 282 -13.58 7.22 -3.97
CA ILE A 282 -12.90 8.42 -3.48
C ILE A 282 -12.36 9.19 -4.69
N GLU A 283 -12.64 10.48 -4.72
CA GLU A 283 -11.95 11.39 -5.62
C GLU A 283 -10.61 11.78 -4.98
N THR A 284 -9.51 11.22 -5.48
CA THR A 284 -8.18 11.45 -4.90
C THR A 284 -7.73 12.89 -5.13
N GLU A 285 -7.11 13.49 -4.11
CA GLU A 285 -6.42 14.76 -4.29
C GLU A 285 -5.18 14.58 -5.17
N PRO A 286 -4.92 15.51 -6.11
CA PRO A 286 -3.68 15.49 -6.89
C PRO A 286 -2.45 15.61 -6.00
N VAL A 287 -1.40 14.87 -6.33
CA VAL A 287 -0.10 14.95 -5.64
C VAL A 287 0.92 15.60 -6.58
N PRO A 288 1.17 16.92 -6.44
CA PRO A 288 2.06 17.64 -7.33
C PRO A 288 3.46 17.02 -7.39
N GLY A 289 3.97 16.80 -8.61
CA GLY A 289 5.31 16.27 -8.83
C GLY A 289 5.44 14.75 -8.66
N VAL A 290 4.36 14.03 -8.33
CA VAL A 290 4.39 12.57 -8.24
C VAL A 290 3.82 11.95 -9.52
N ASP A 291 4.70 11.43 -10.34
CA ASP A 291 4.41 10.83 -11.63
C ASP A 291 5.11 9.46 -11.73
N PHE A 292 4.81 8.69 -12.77
CA PHE A 292 5.52 7.47 -13.08
C PHE A 292 6.92 7.70 -13.69
N ILE A 293 7.24 8.93 -14.14
CA ILE A 293 8.60 9.29 -14.52
C ILE A 293 9.47 9.33 -13.25
N GLY A 294 10.56 8.59 -13.30
CA GLY A 294 11.41 8.32 -12.13
C GLY A 294 11.10 7.00 -11.43
N SER A 295 10.02 6.31 -11.82
CA SER A 295 9.75 4.96 -11.35
C SER A 295 10.95 4.06 -11.54
N SER A 296 11.35 3.35 -10.50
CA SER A 296 12.58 2.59 -10.49
C SER A 296 12.45 1.28 -9.74
N ILE A 297 13.07 0.24 -10.28
CA ILE A 297 13.14 -1.09 -9.67
C ILE A 297 14.57 -1.62 -9.66
N ALA A 298 14.84 -2.53 -8.74
CA ALA A 298 16.01 -3.40 -8.72
C ALA A 298 15.58 -4.83 -9.06
N LEU A 299 16.11 -5.37 -10.17
CA LEU A 299 15.99 -6.79 -10.54
C LEU A 299 17.25 -7.51 -10.07
N TRP A 300 17.12 -8.58 -9.30
CA TRP A 300 18.24 -9.23 -8.64
C TRP A 300 18.11 -10.75 -8.57
N GLY A 301 19.23 -11.42 -8.35
CA GLY A 301 19.31 -12.84 -8.04
C GLY A 301 19.98 -13.09 -6.69
N SER A 302 19.69 -14.23 -6.07
CA SER A 302 20.37 -14.68 -4.86
C SER A 302 20.72 -16.15 -4.95
N PRO A 303 21.98 -16.54 -4.67
CA PRO A 303 22.44 -17.92 -4.85
C PRO A 303 21.87 -18.91 -3.83
N ASP A 304 21.42 -18.44 -2.67
CA ASP A 304 20.87 -19.28 -1.62
C ASP A 304 19.99 -18.46 -0.65
N SER A 305 19.36 -19.16 0.31
CA SER A 305 18.46 -18.55 1.29
C SER A 305 19.17 -17.67 2.33
N THR A 306 20.44 -17.91 2.58
CA THR A 306 21.20 -17.12 3.58
C THR A 306 21.63 -15.78 2.97
N ALA A 307 21.99 -15.78 1.69
CA ALA A 307 22.35 -14.56 0.96
C ALA A 307 21.14 -13.69 0.58
N LEU A 308 19.91 -14.21 0.62
CA LEU A 308 18.72 -13.51 0.20
C LEU A 308 18.52 -12.17 0.91
N LEU A 309 18.58 -12.18 2.23
CA LEU A 309 18.43 -10.97 3.03
C LEU A 309 19.62 -10.02 2.86
N ASP A 310 20.83 -10.54 2.65
CA ASP A 310 22.02 -9.71 2.39
C ASP A 310 21.93 -8.97 1.07
N VAL A 311 21.37 -9.59 0.02
CA VAL A 311 21.12 -8.92 -1.27
C VAL A 311 20.10 -7.81 -1.09
N ILE A 312 18.97 -8.08 -0.43
CA ILE A 312 17.94 -7.07 -0.16
C ILE A 312 18.52 -5.92 0.68
N GLN A 313 19.27 -6.22 1.74
CA GLN A 313 19.93 -5.21 2.57
C GLN A 313 20.89 -4.34 1.76
N ASN A 314 21.68 -4.94 0.88
CA ASN A 314 22.59 -4.20 0.01
C ASN A 314 21.83 -3.21 -0.88
N ILE A 315 20.71 -3.64 -1.49
CA ILE A 315 19.87 -2.76 -2.31
C ILE A 315 19.31 -1.62 -1.47
N VAL A 316 18.70 -1.93 -0.32
CA VAL A 316 18.08 -0.95 0.57
C VAL A 316 19.07 0.13 1.01
N LEU A 317 20.30 -0.27 1.40
CA LEU A 317 21.36 0.66 1.80
C LEU A 317 21.89 1.49 0.64
N SER A 318 22.14 0.85 -0.50
CA SER A 318 22.71 1.53 -1.68
C SER A 318 21.75 2.56 -2.27
N GLU A 319 20.46 2.30 -2.20
CA GLU A 319 19.41 3.17 -2.73
C GLU A 319 18.83 4.15 -1.70
N GLY A 320 19.30 4.11 -0.43
CA GLY A 320 18.88 5.01 0.64
C GLY A 320 17.40 4.83 1.04
N LEU A 321 16.88 3.61 0.91
CA LEU A 321 15.51 3.30 1.30
C LEU A 321 15.37 3.31 2.84
N PRO A 322 14.15 3.46 3.39
CA PRO A 322 13.89 3.31 4.82
C PRO A 322 14.48 2.02 5.37
N TYR A 323 15.24 2.14 6.45
CA TYR A 323 16.07 1.05 6.96
C TYR A 323 16.00 1.00 8.49
N PRO A 324 15.01 0.27 9.06
CA PRO A 324 14.86 0.16 10.51
C PRO A 324 15.99 -0.68 11.10
N THR A 325 16.59 -0.19 12.19
CA THR A 325 17.73 -0.83 12.83
C THR A 325 17.52 -1.03 14.33
N VAL A 326 18.14 -2.08 14.86
CA VAL A 326 18.29 -2.31 16.31
C VAL A 326 19.78 -2.40 16.61
N ASN A 327 20.26 -1.55 17.50
CA ASN A 327 21.71 -1.46 17.84
C ASN A 327 22.61 -1.31 16.61
N GLY A 328 22.16 -0.53 15.61
CA GLY A 328 22.89 -0.29 14.38
C GLY A 328 22.87 -1.44 13.36
N LYS A 329 22.14 -2.51 13.64
CA LYS A 329 21.94 -3.63 12.72
C LYS A 329 20.54 -3.60 12.14
N TRP A 330 20.39 -4.05 10.91
CA TRP A 330 19.08 -4.17 10.29
C TRP A 330 18.16 -5.10 11.10
N ILE A 331 16.90 -4.69 11.31
CA ILE A 331 15.95 -5.47 12.12
C ILE A 331 15.72 -6.90 11.60
N LYS A 332 15.98 -7.15 10.29
CA LYS A 332 15.90 -8.48 9.68
C LYS A 332 17.17 -9.32 9.83
N ASP A 333 18.27 -8.73 10.34
CA ASP A 333 19.48 -9.49 10.65
C ASP A 333 19.20 -10.42 11.85
N PRO A 334 19.40 -11.73 11.73
CA PRO A 334 19.17 -12.67 12.84
C PRO A 334 19.93 -12.31 14.12
N SER A 335 21.08 -11.62 13.99
CA SER A 335 21.88 -11.16 15.13
C SER A 335 21.37 -9.86 15.76
N ALA A 336 20.37 -9.21 15.14
CA ALA A 336 19.69 -8.05 15.71
C ALA A 336 18.55 -8.44 16.67
N TYR A 337 18.25 -9.74 16.82
CA TYR A 337 17.18 -10.21 17.70
C TYR A 337 17.32 -9.64 19.11
N VAL A 338 16.23 -9.05 19.59
CA VAL A 338 16.11 -8.50 20.94
C VAL A 338 14.97 -9.22 21.65
N PRO A 339 15.23 -9.93 22.78
CA PRO A 339 14.16 -10.53 23.57
C PRO A 339 13.17 -9.47 24.02
N ASP A 340 11.92 -9.62 23.62
CA ASP A 340 10.85 -8.65 23.79
C ASP A 340 9.74 -9.16 24.72
N LEU A 341 9.22 -8.28 25.57
CA LEU A 341 8.10 -8.55 26.48
C LEU A 341 6.90 -7.71 26.09
N MET A 342 5.89 -8.32 25.50
CA MET A 342 4.61 -7.66 25.27
C MET A 342 3.82 -7.53 26.57
N THR A 343 3.28 -6.37 26.86
CA THR A 343 2.47 -6.10 28.07
C THR A 343 1.39 -5.08 27.83
N SER A 344 0.25 -5.30 28.45
CA SER A 344 -0.85 -4.33 28.59
C SER A 344 -1.02 -3.83 30.03
N GLY A 345 -0.08 -4.18 30.90
CA GLY A 345 -0.15 -3.83 32.32
C GLY A 345 0.24 -2.38 32.61
N ASN A 346 -0.21 -1.88 33.76
CA ASN A 346 -0.01 -0.51 34.22
C ASN A 346 0.99 -0.40 35.42
N GLN A 347 1.58 -1.50 35.84
CA GLN A 347 2.55 -1.55 36.94
C GLN A 347 3.97 -1.38 36.40
N TYR A 348 4.29 -0.20 35.89
CA TYR A 348 5.53 0.02 35.10
C TYR A 348 6.81 -0.31 35.82
N ASP A 349 6.94 0.04 37.13
CA ASP A 349 8.13 -0.30 37.93
C ASP A 349 8.32 -1.82 38.01
N SER A 350 7.24 -2.55 38.25
CA SER A 350 7.26 -4.00 38.32
C SER A 350 7.58 -4.63 36.96
N ILE A 351 6.95 -4.14 35.89
CA ILE A 351 7.17 -4.63 34.52
C ILE A 351 8.63 -4.46 34.14
N VAL A 352 9.21 -3.27 34.31
CA VAL A 352 10.62 -3.01 34.00
C VAL A 352 11.55 -3.85 34.87
N SER A 353 11.23 -4.00 36.16
CA SER A 353 12.01 -4.83 37.10
C SER A 353 12.02 -6.30 36.68
N TYR A 354 10.84 -6.85 36.34
CA TYR A 354 10.73 -8.24 35.89
C TYR A 354 11.41 -8.45 34.53
N ALA A 355 11.17 -7.57 33.58
CA ALA A 355 11.81 -7.63 32.26
C ALA A 355 13.35 -7.64 32.39
N SER A 356 13.88 -6.74 33.18
CA SER A 356 15.32 -6.66 33.43
C SER A 356 15.88 -7.96 34.07
N ARG A 357 15.20 -8.49 35.09
CA ARG A 357 15.63 -9.71 35.81
C ARG A 357 15.54 -10.97 34.94
N LEU A 358 14.60 -11.02 34.02
CA LEU A 358 14.38 -12.13 33.09
C LEU A 358 15.25 -12.04 31.84
N GLY A 359 15.99 -10.95 31.66
CA GLY A 359 16.90 -10.77 30.54
C GLY A 359 16.24 -10.20 29.26
N PHE A 360 15.01 -9.73 29.36
CA PHE A 360 14.39 -9.00 28.24
C PHE A 360 15.13 -7.68 27.97
N LYS A 361 15.22 -7.32 26.71
CA LYS A 361 15.89 -6.11 26.25
C LYS A 361 14.96 -5.10 25.64
N SER A 362 13.71 -5.48 25.42
CA SER A 362 12.64 -4.63 24.95
C SER A 362 11.36 -4.89 25.76
N ILE A 363 10.59 -3.86 25.99
CA ILE A 363 9.20 -3.93 26.47
C ILE A 363 8.33 -3.34 25.38
N TYR A 364 7.33 -4.10 24.95
CA TYR A 364 6.37 -3.72 23.96
C TYR A 364 5.04 -3.44 24.63
N ALA A 365 4.74 -2.15 24.80
CA ALA A 365 3.53 -1.72 25.46
C ALA A 365 2.35 -1.78 24.48
N TYR A 366 1.49 -2.79 24.65
CA TYR A 366 0.29 -2.97 23.86
C TYR A 366 -0.85 -2.16 24.48
N ASP A 367 -1.15 -1.03 23.87
CA ASP A 367 -2.37 -0.25 24.14
C ASP A 367 -3.13 -0.10 22.83
N GLN A 368 -4.32 -0.63 22.75
CA GLN A 368 -5.25 -0.39 21.63
C GLN A 368 -5.71 1.08 21.61
N GLY A 369 -4.76 1.96 21.86
CA GLY A 369 -5.01 3.37 21.91
C GLY A 369 -5.09 3.96 20.52
N PHE A 370 -6.28 4.31 20.10
CA PHE A 370 -6.50 5.24 19.01
C PHE A 370 -6.01 6.64 19.38
N LEU A 371 -5.88 7.51 18.41
CA LEU A 371 -5.70 8.94 18.60
C LEU A 371 -6.93 9.54 19.29
N ARG A 372 -7.19 9.14 20.55
CA ARG A 372 -8.32 9.59 21.36
C ARG A 372 -7.86 10.25 22.64
N PRO A 373 -8.21 11.52 22.88
CA PRO A 373 -7.85 12.22 24.11
C PRO A 373 -8.42 11.57 25.37
N ASP A 374 -9.64 11.05 25.28
CA ASP A 374 -10.38 10.44 26.37
C ASP A 374 -9.79 9.13 26.88
N ARG A 375 -9.02 8.43 26.04
CA ARG A 375 -8.36 7.18 26.40
C ARG A 375 -6.89 7.34 26.79
N GLY A 376 -6.45 8.58 26.98
CA GLY A 376 -5.04 8.88 27.28
C GLY A 376 -4.12 8.57 26.13
N ASN A 377 -4.68 8.39 24.97
CA ASN A 377 -3.93 8.29 23.74
C ASN A 377 -3.45 9.68 23.41
N GLU A 378 -2.20 9.85 23.59
CA GLU A 378 -1.50 11.08 23.38
C GLU A 378 -1.18 11.28 21.92
N GLY A 379 -1.98 10.70 21.09
CA GLY A 379 -1.86 10.94 19.69
C GLY A 379 -1.69 12.42 19.42
N TYR A 380 -1.33 12.75 18.32
CA TYR A 380 -1.29 14.03 17.66
C TYR A 380 -2.43 14.99 18.10
N LEU A 381 -2.39 15.54 19.38
CA LEU A 381 -3.67 15.90 19.88
C LEU A 381 -3.93 17.29 20.29
N ASP A 382 -3.17 17.81 21.11
CA ASP A 382 -3.55 19.04 21.74
C ASP A 382 -2.45 20.10 21.73
N GLY A 383 -1.39 19.85 21.00
CA GLY A 383 -0.24 20.75 20.91
C GLY A 383 0.50 20.95 22.24
N LYS A 384 0.14 20.19 23.29
CA LYS A 384 0.73 20.32 24.62
C LYS A 384 1.87 19.37 24.90
N GLY A 385 2.13 18.46 23.97
CA GLY A 385 3.19 17.48 24.10
C GLY A 385 2.85 16.29 25.00
N PHE A 386 3.54 15.20 24.76
CA PHE A 386 3.36 13.95 25.47
C PHE A 386 3.90 13.95 26.89
N GLU A 387 4.94 14.73 27.16
CA GLU A 387 5.66 14.70 28.42
C GLU A 387 4.81 15.04 29.63
N ASN A 388 3.72 15.73 29.43
CA ASN A 388 2.84 16.19 30.52
C ASN A 388 1.61 15.33 30.72
N LYS A 389 1.42 14.28 29.90
CA LYS A 389 0.26 13.39 30.05
C LYS A 389 0.67 12.07 30.68
N PRO A 390 -0.10 11.57 31.66
CA PRO A 390 0.16 10.24 32.18
C PRO A 390 -0.05 9.21 31.07
N PHE A 391 0.85 8.24 31.02
CA PHE A 391 0.65 7.05 30.20
C PHE A 391 -0.57 6.31 30.75
N ARG A 392 -1.63 6.20 29.98
CA ARG A 392 -2.86 5.58 30.44
C ARG A 392 -3.08 4.21 29.83
N PHE A 393 -2.41 3.25 30.42
CA PHE A 393 -3.03 1.94 30.52
C PHE A 393 -3.93 1.96 31.77
N HIS A 394 -5.24 1.93 31.63
CA HIS A 394 -6.22 1.66 32.68
C HIS A 394 -5.78 2.04 34.12
N GLY A 395 -5.46 3.32 34.37
CA GLY A 395 -5.11 3.79 35.70
C GLY A 395 -3.61 3.91 36.02
N GLY A 396 -2.74 3.78 35.02
CA GLY A 396 -1.31 4.09 35.18
C GLY A 396 -1.09 5.56 35.60
N ASN A 397 -0.13 5.77 36.47
CA ASN A 397 0.17 7.06 37.08
C ASN A 397 1.46 7.72 36.58
N LYS A 398 2.18 7.06 35.68
CA LYS A 398 3.40 7.58 35.05
C LYS A 398 3.14 8.05 33.63
N SER A 399 3.84 9.11 33.22
CA SER A 399 3.88 9.55 31.84
C SER A 399 4.70 8.59 30.97
N HIS A 400 4.52 8.69 29.66
CA HIS A 400 5.34 7.95 28.71
C HIS A 400 6.83 8.21 28.90
N LYS A 401 7.19 9.47 29.12
CA LYS A 401 8.57 9.88 29.36
C LYS A 401 9.16 9.21 30.59
N GLU A 402 8.41 9.17 31.70
CA GLU A 402 8.87 8.51 32.93
C GLU A 402 9.02 7.00 32.74
N PHE A 403 8.08 6.37 32.01
CA PHE A 403 8.18 4.94 31.71
C PHE A 403 9.37 4.63 30.78
N GLY A 404 9.52 5.40 29.70
CA GLY A 404 10.67 5.25 28.79
C GLY A 404 12.01 5.51 29.48
N THR A 405 12.08 6.51 30.35
CA THR A 405 13.28 6.80 31.16
C THR A 405 13.60 5.63 32.08
N LEU A 406 12.60 5.10 32.80
CA LEU A 406 12.77 3.96 33.71
C LEU A 406 13.26 2.71 32.98
N ALA A 407 12.71 2.44 31.78
CA ALA A 407 13.15 1.33 30.96
C ALA A 407 14.61 1.52 30.50
N ASN A 408 14.94 2.69 29.98
CA ASN A 408 16.28 3.01 29.48
C ASN A 408 17.36 2.94 30.59
N GLU A 409 17.06 3.35 31.82
CA GLU A 409 17.95 3.21 32.98
C GLU A 409 18.31 1.74 33.28
N LYS A 410 17.48 0.81 32.86
CA LYS A 410 17.72 -0.65 32.96
C LYS A 410 18.26 -1.28 31.68
N GLY A 411 18.60 -0.47 30.69
CA GLY A 411 19.07 -0.95 29.39
C GLY A 411 17.99 -1.69 28.59
N ILE A 412 16.72 -1.30 28.79
CA ILE A 412 15.56 -1.88 28.12
C ILE A 412 14.99 -0.83 27.18
N LEU A 413 14.73 -1.21 25.93
CA LEU A 413 14.03 -0.39 24.94
C LEU A 413 12.54 -0.41 25.23
N LEU A 414 11.87 0.74 25.16
CA LEU A 414 10.42 0.82 25.23
C LEU A 414 9.85 0.96 23.83
N GLY A 415 9.03 0.03 23.43
CA GLY A 415 8.23 0.09 22.21
C GLY A 415 6.76 0.28 22.52
N ARG A 416 6.00 0.67 21.52
CA ARG A 416 4.56 0.91 21.64
C ARG A 416 3.78 0.46 20.41
N VAL A 417 2.58 -0.10 20.64
CA VAL A 417 1.57 -0.29 19.59
C VAL A 417 0.71 0.94 19.47
N ASN A 418 0.37 1.32 18.26
CA ASN A 418 -0.58 2.39 18.01
C ASN A 418 -1.38 2.11 16.72
N ILE A 419 -2.63 2.60 16.69
CA ILE A 419 -3.41 2.67 15.45
C ILE A 419 -3.23 4.07 14.90
N THR A 420 -2.81 4.14 13.65
CA THR A 420 -2.49 5.41 13.01
C THR A 420 -3.55 5.87 12.01
N ASN A 421 -3.44 7.13 11.63
CA ASN A 421 -4.13 7.78 10.52
C ASN A 421 -5.66 7.89 10.66
N SER A 422 -6.16 7.98 11.89
CA SER A 422 -7.57 8.24 12.21
C SER A 422 -7.68 9.29 13.31
N LEU A 423 -8.37 10.38 13.03
CA LEU A 423 -8.53 11.51 13.93
C LEU A 423 -9.88 11.47 14.63
N ALA A 424 -9.87 11.20 15.93
CA ALA A 424 -11.07 11.16 16.77
C ALA A 424 -11.55 12.56 17.20
N PRO A 425 -12.79 12.69 17.71
CA PRO A 425 -13.29 13.94 18.29
C PRO A 425 -12.36 14.50 19.37
N GLY A 426 -12.13 15.81 19.35
CA GLY A 426 -11.24 16.50 20.29
C GLY A 426 -9.76 16.41 19.95
N THR A 427 -9.39 15.79 18.85
CA THR A 427 -8.03 15.83 18.33
C THR A 427 -7.77 17.14 17.60
N LEU A 428 -6.51 17.60 17.59
CA LEU A 428 -6.12 18.94 17.13
C LEU A 428 -6.71 19.31 15.75
N ASP A 429 -6.64 18.44 14.76
CA ASP A 429 -7.07 18.73 13.39
C ASP A 429 -8.49 18.21 13.08
N ALA A 430 -9.19 17.61 14.05
CA ALA A 430 -10.58 17.17 13.91
C ALA A 430 -11.59 18.14 14.50
N SER A 431 -11.37 18.63 15.74
CA SER A 431 -12.28 19.54 16.42
C SER A 431 -11.60 20.29 17.59
N PRO A 432 -12.03 21.51 17.99
CA PRO A 432 -13.22 22.21 17.52
C PRO A 432 -13.07 22.92 16.16
N VAL A 433 -11.90 22.93 15.58
CA VAL A 433 -11.62 23.55 14.28
C VAL A 433 -11.05 22.49 13.33
N PRO A 434 -11.90 21.90 12.49
CA PRO A 434 -11.46 20.86 11.56
C PRO A 434 -10.48 21.43 10.53
N SER A 435 -9.43 20.67 10.25
CA SER A 435 -8.40 21.01 9.27
C SER A 435 -8.96 21.03 7.85
N ASP A 436 -8.38 21.87 7.01
CA ASP A 436 -8.63 21.82 5.55
C ASP A 436 -7.90 20.66 4.88
N SER A 437 -6.99 20.01 5.60
CA SER A 437 -6.25 18.81 5.18
C SER A 437 -6.90 17.50 5.64
N LEU A 438 -8.19 17.50 5.94
CA LEU A 438 -8.98 16.29 6.10
C LEU A 438 -9.34 15.72 4.72
N CYS A 439 -9.20 14.41 4.57
CA CYS A 439 -9.57 13.70 3.35
C CYS A 439 -11.09 13.72 3.14
N TYR A 440 -11.51 13.89 1.91
CA TYR A 440 -12.92 13.85 1.52
C TYR A 440 -13.14 12.87 0.37
N GLN A 441 -14.30 12.25 0.36
CA GLN A 441 -14.71 11.36 -0.72
C GLN A 441 -15.19 12.13 -1.94
N GLN A 442 -15.98 13.19 -1.69
CA GLN A 442 -16.64 13.96 -2.71
C GLN A 442 -16.75 15.42 -2.32
N LYS A 443 -16.76 16.27 -3.32
CA LYS A 443 -17.04 17.70 -3.19
C LYS A 443 -18.40 18.00 -3.78
N ARG A 444 -19.20 18.77 -3.03
CA ARG A 444 -20.54 19.22 -3.43
C ARG A 444 -20.66 20.71 -3.23
N ILE A 445 -21.78 21.29 -3.65
CA ILE A 445 -22.08 22.72 -3.57
C ILE A 445 -23.34 22.93 -2.74
N LEU A 446 -23.28 23.88 -1.80
CA LEU A 446 -24.42 24.34 -1.03
C LEU A 446 -25.38 25.14 -1.93
N MET A 447 -26.64 24.73 -1.98
CA MET A 447 -27.63 25.32 -2.91
C MET A 447 -28.49 26.43 -2.31
N ASN A 448 -28.40 26.67 -0.99
CA ASN A 448 -29.12 27.71 -0.26
C ASN A 448 -28.23 28.37 0.79
N ASP A 449 -28.51 29.62 1.15
CA ASP A 449 -27.88 30.23 2.32
C ASP A 449 -28.33 29.51 3.59
N LEU A 450 -27.42 29.41 4.55
CA LEU A 450 -27.68 28.83 5.87
C LEU A 450 -27.36 29.84 6.97
N THR A 451 -28.27 30.02 7.90
CA THR A 451 -27.96 30.61 9.21
C THR A 451 -27.35 29.55 10.14
N ALA A 452 -26.82 29.96 11.27
CA ALA A 452 -26.30 29.02 12.28
C ALA A 452 -27.39 28.08 12.86
N ALA A 453 -28.67 28.44 12.72
CA ALA A 453 -29.81 27.69 13.25
C ALA A 453 -30.47 26.76 12.23
N ASP A 454 -30.18 26.94 10.93
CA ASP A 454 -30.84 26.15 9.91
C ASP A 454 -30.33 24.72 9.89
N THR A 455 -31.26 23.79 9.70
CA THR A 455 -30.99 22.36 9.57
C THR A 455 -31.40 21.80 8.21
N VAL A 456 -31.90 22.64 7.31
CA VAL A 456 -32.24 22.25 5.94
C VAL A 456 -31.06 22.61 5.05
N ILE A 457 -30.26 21.62 4.67
CA ILE A 457 -29.09 21.76 3.82
C ILE A 457 -29.41 21.12 2.47
N THR A 458 -29.39 21.93 1.41
CA THR A 458 -29.64 21.47 0.05
C THR A 458 -28.33 21.38 -0.71
N VAL A 459 -28.14 20.26 -1.39
CA VAL A 459 -26.95 19.97 -2.19
C VAL A 459 -27.28 19.90 -3.67
N ASP A 460 -26.28 20.12 -4.52
CA ASP A 460 -26.39 20.07 -5.99
C ASP A 460 -26.59 18.66 -6.53
N ASP A 461 -25.91 17.66 -5.94
CA ASP A 461 -25.93 16.26 -6.36
C ASP A 461 -25.94 15.34 -5.14
N PRO A 462 -26.87 14.38 -5.02
CA PRO A 462 -26.94 13.43 -3.91
C PRO A 462 -25.98 12.26 -4.04
N LYS A 463 -25.31 12.11 -5.19
CA LYS A 463 -24.44 10.96 -5.47
C LYS A 463 -23.36 10.82 -4.39
N TYR A 464 -23.22 9.63 -3.82
CA TYR A 464 -22.26 9.28 -2.78
C TYR A 464 -22.46 10.00 -1.42
N LEU A 465 -23.62 10.57 -1.17
CA LEU A 465 -23.93 11.20 0.10
C LEU A 465 -24.75 10.31 1.06
N ASP A 466 -25.24 9.16 0.62
CA ASP A 466 -26.11 8.27 1.37
C ASP A 466 -25.38 6.96 1.73
N GLU A 467 -24.55 7.02 2.75
CA GLU A 467 -23.84 5.85 3.25
C GLU A 467 -24.66 5.18 4.35
N ILE A 468 -24.86 3.87 4.24
CA ILE A 468 -25.57 3.06 5.22
C ILE A 468 -24.60 2.06 5.82
N ALA A 469 -24.42 2.11 7.14
CA ALA A 469 -23.69 1.08 7.85
C ALA A 469 -24.40 -0.26 7.71
N SER A 470 -23.68 -1.28 7.31
CA SER A 470 -24.17 -2.66 7.25
C SER A 470 -24.22 -3.32 8.64
N TRP A 471 -23.70 -2.65 9.65
CA TRP A 471 -23.49 -3.19 10.99
C TRP A 471 -24.11 -2.26 12.04
N GLU A 472 -25.20 -2.70 12.68
CA GLU A 472 -25.84 -1.93 13.74
C GLU A 472 -24.89 -1.65 14.92
N GLY A 473 -24.87 -0.41 15.39
CA GLY A 473 -24.05 0.02 16.53
C GLY A 473 -22.60 0.37 16.20
N HIS A 474 -22.22 0.28 14.93
CA HIS A 474 -20.91 0.69 14.44
C HIS A 474 -21.08 1.71 13.30
N CYS A 475 -20.09 2.62 13.16
CA CYS A 475 -20.06 3.56 12.03
C CYS A 475 -21.16 4.64 12.07
N GLU A 476 -21.48 5.14 13.24
CA GLU A 476 -22.50 6.18 13.39
C GLU A 476 -22.15 7.49 12.66
N ASN A 477 -20.88 7.71 12.35
CA ASN A 477 -20.39 8.98 11.80
C ASN A 477 -20.10 8.96 10.29
N LEU A 478 -20.51 7.92 9.57
CA LEU A 478 -20.25 7.79 8.12
C LEU A 478 -20.69 9.00 7.32
N ASN A 479 -21.88 9.52 7.59
CA ASN A 479 -22.43 10.66 6.87
C ASN A 479 -22.03 11.97 7.53
N MET A 480 -20.78 12.36 7.36
CA MET A 480 -20.22 13.61 7.85
C MET A 480 -19.77 14.51 6.71
N ILE A 481 -20.19 15.76 6.75
CA ILE A 481 -19.71 16.80 5.84
C ILE A 481 -19.01 17.92 6.62
N LYS A 482 -18.14 18.64 5.89
CA LYS A 482 -17.50 19.87 6.35
C LYS A 482 -17.91 21.02 5.44
N ILE A 483 -18.36 22.13 6.05
CA ILE A 483 -18.56 23.41 5.37
C ILE A 483 -17.76 24.47 6.15
N GLY A 484 -16.77 25.07 5.51
CA GLY A 484 -15.85 25.97 6.22
C GLY A 484 -15.18 25.28 7.39
N LYS A 485 -15.42 25.78 8.62
CA LYS A 485 -14.86 25.22 9.87
C LYS A 485 -15.90 24.48 10.71
N GLU A 486 -16.99 24.06 10.11
CA GLU A 486 -18.05 23.32 10.77
C GLU A 486 -18.13 21.88 10.28
N LEU A 487 -18.22 20.93 11.23
CA LEU A 487 -18.61 19.55 10.97
C LEU A 487 -20.12 19.40 11.14
N ILE A 488 -20.74 18.72 10.22
CA ILE A 488 -22.18 18.50 10.17
C ILE A 488 -22.42 17.02 9.91
N HIS A 489 -23.15 16.39 10.81
CA HIS A 489 -23.59 15.01 10.66
C HIS A 489 -25.02 14.95 10.12
N TYR A 490 -25.33 13.96 9.30
CA TYR A 490 -26.67 13.69 8.78
C TYR A 490 -26.90 12.19 8.61
N LYS A 491 -28.15 11.76 8.43
CA LYS A 491 -28.48 10.33 8.34
C LYS A 491 -28.81 9.83 6.95
N GLY A 492 -28.99 10.72 5.99
CA GLY A 492 -29.31 10.37 4.62
C GLY A 492 -29.59 11.61 3.78
N VAL A 493 -29.96 11.40 2.54
CA VAL A 493 -30.32 12.45 1.57
C VAL A 493 -31.65 12.13 0.92
N SER A 494 -32.45 13.15 0.57
CA SER A 494 -33.73 12.96 -0.11
C SER A 494 -33.54 12.28 -1.47
N SER A 495 -34.46 11.39 -1.84
CA SER A 495 -34.41 10.64 -3.10
C SER A 495 -34.79 11.46 -4.36
N SER A 496 -35.29 12.67 -4.17
CA SER A 496 -35.71 13.58 -5.27
C SER A 496 -35.31 15.01 -4.98
N ALA A 497 -35.12 15.78 -6.04
CA ALA A 497 -34.81 17.20 -5.93
C ALA A 497 -35.99 18.00 -5.32
N PRO A 498 -35.72 19.07 -4.53
CA PRO A 498 -34.38 19.49 -4.12
C PRO A 498 -33.72 18.47 -3.18
N TYR A 499 -32.47 18.14 -3.45
CA TYR A 499 -31.74 17.14 -2.64
C TYR A 499 -31.35 17.74 -1.31
N THR A 500 -31.99 17.28 -0.23
CA THR A 500 -31.78 17.79 1.14
C THR A 500 -31.21 16.72 2.05
N LEU A 501 -30.24 17.10 2.87
CA LEU A 501 -29.72 16.23 3.92
C LEU A 501 -30.77 16.04 5.03
N GLN A 502 -30.87 14.81 5.54
CA GLN A 502 -31.88 14.41 6.50
C GLN A 502 -31.29 14.24 7.91
N ASN A 503 -32.07 14.58 8.94
CA ASN A 503 -31.67 14.45 10.34
C ASN A 503 -30.32 15.12 10.65
N VAL A 504 -30.16 16.35 10.20
CA VAL A 504 -28.92 17.13 10.30
C VAL A 504 -28.62 17.50 11.74
N LYS A 505 -27.38 17.28 12.17
CA LYS A 505 -26.80 17.77 13.42
C LYS A 505 -25.69 18.74 13.11
N ARG A 506 -25.92 20.02 13.36
CA ARG A 506 -24.96 21.12 13.18
C ARG A 506 -23.94 21.15 14.31
N GLY A 507 -22.75 21.69 14.05
CA GLY A 507 -21.70 21.82 15.06
C GLY A 507 -21.24 20.48 15.63
N TYR A 508 -21.17 19.46 14.80
CA TYR A 508 -20.90 18.10 15.24
C TYR A 508 -19.46 17.97 15.77
N TRP A 509 -19.24 17.05 16.69
CA TRP A 509 -17.98 16.85 17.41
C TRP A 509 -17.44 18.09 18.14
N GLY A 510 -18.31 19.04 18.51
CA GLY A 510 -17.93 20.25 19.24
C GLY A 510 -17.35 21.36 18.37
N THR A 511 -17.57 21.29 17.07
CA THR A 511 -17.40 22.46 16.19
C THR A 511 -18.55 23.44 16.39
N TYR A 512 -18.46 24.64 15.83
CA TYR A 512 -19.47 25.68 16.06
C TYR A 512 -20.35 25.85 14.82
N PRO A 513 -21.70 25.80 14.96
CA PRO A 513 -22.60 26.16 13.89
C PRO A 513 -22.36 27.61 13.45
N THR A 514 -22.17 27.81 12.16
CA THR A 514 -21.95 29.13 11.56
C THR A 514 -22.86 29.36 10.38
N ALA A 515 -23.00 30.62 9.95
CA ALA A 515 -23.70 30.93 8.71
C ALA A 515 -22.81 30.54 7.50
N HIS A 516 -23.45 29.98 6.47
CA HIS A 516 -22.81 29.61 5.21
C HIS A 516 -23.59 30.19 4.05
N GLN A 517 -22.91 30.47 2.96
CA GLN A 517 -23.51 31.08 1.77
C GLN A 517 -23.78 30.03 0.68
N LYS A 518 -24.81 30.28 -0.10
CA LYS A 518 -25.02 29.52 -1.33
C LYS A 518 -23.73 29.52 -2.16
N ASN A 519 -23.41 28.38 -2.75
CA ASN A 519 -22.19 28.05 -3.49
C ASN A 519 -20.96 27.78 -2.62
N ASP A 520 -21.06 27.82 -1.30
CA ASP A 520 -19.97 27.32 -0.45
C ASP A 520 -19.69 25.84 -0.75
N PRO A 521 -18.42 25.42 -0.78
CA PRO A 521 -18.07 24.03 -0.98
C PRO A 521 -18.46 23.17 0.22
N ILE A 522 -19.07 22.04 -0.05
CA ILE A 522 -19.37 20.98 0.89
C ILE A 522 -18.39 19.84 0.63
N TYR A 523 -17.67 19.42 1.65
CA TYR A 523 -16.76 18.26 1.57
C TYR A 523 -17.38 17.09 2.31
N LYS A 524 -17.77 16.02 1.59
CA LYS A 524 -18.13 14.74 2.20
C LYS A 524 -16.85 14.08 2.72
N LEU A 525 -16.68 14.09 4.03
CA LEU A 525 -15.44 13.61 4.64
C LEU A 525 -15.31 12.10 4.55
N GLN A 526 -14.07 11.65 4.42
CA GLN A 526 -13.71 10.24 4.58
C GLN A 526 -13.64 9.91 6.07
N VAL A 527 -14.39 8.89 6.48
CA VAL A 527 -14.47 8.43 7.88
C VAL A 527 -14.03 6.98 7.93
N THR A 528 -13.28 6.61 8.95
CA THR A 528 -12.97 5.21 9.21
C THR A 528 -14.22 4.48 9.68
N VAL A 529 -14.30 3.22 9.31
CA VAL A 529 -15.34 2.30 9.72
C VAL A 529 -14.67 1.12 10.40
N ASN A 530 -14.47 1.17 11.70
CA ASN A 530 -13.82 0.07 12.41
C ASN A 530 -14.30 -0.04 13.86
N TYR A 531 -15.15 -1.02 14.16
CA TYR A 531 -15.51 -1.47 15.51
C TYR A 531 -15.83 -0.34 16.53
N GLY A 532 -16.56 0.71 16.11
CA GLY A 532 -16.89 1.86 16.96
C GLY A 532 -15.74 2.86 17.12
N TYR A 533 -14.75 2.83 16.29
CA TYR A 533 -13.64 3.77 16.26
C TYR A 533 -13.72 4.69 15.04
N ASP A 534 -14.84 5.39 14.92
CA ASP A 534 -15.01 6.35 13.86
C ASP A 534 -14.04 7.51 14.02
N GLY A 535 -13.29 7.79 12.99
CA GLY A 535 -12.33 8.88 12.94
C GLY A 535 -12.25 9.49 11.55
N LEU A 536 -11.85 10.75 11.48
CA LEU A 536 -11.62 11.43 10.22
C LEU A 536 -10.25 11.02 9.65
N ILE A 537 -10.19 10.85 8.36
CA ILE A 537 -8.96 10.50 7.65
C ILE A 537 -8.21 11.76 7.24
N PRO A 538 -6.92 11.89 7.54
CA PRO A 538 -6.08 12.95 7.01
C PRO A 538 -5.78 12.75 5.52
N ASN A 539 -5.64 13.83 4.76
CA ASN A 539 -5.02 13.77 3.45
C ASN A 539 -3.49 13.56 3.58
N LEU A 540 -2.78 13.41 2.46
CA LEU A 540 -1.34 13.13 2.50
C LEU A 540 -0.52 14.21 3.22
N ALA A 541 -0.90 15.48 3.12
CA ALA A 541 -0.15 16.56 3.78
C ALA A 541 -0.29 16.51 5.31
N LEU A 542 -1.49 16.24 5.80
CA LEU A 542 -1.72 16.06 7.24
C LEU A 542 -1.14 14.74 7.75
N GLN A 543 -1.18 13.70 6.93
CA GLN A 543 -0.54 12.42 7.20
C GLN A 543 0.98 12.55 7.38
N ASP A 544 1.67 13.33 6.53
CA ASP A 544 3.10 13.63 6.69
C ASP A 544 3.41 14.26 8.04
N LYS A 545 2.60 15.26 8.44
CA LYS A 545 2.71 15.92 9.74
C LYS A 545 2.53 14.94 10.90
N ILE A 546 1.60 13.99 10.76
CA ILE A 546 1.39 12.93 11.76
C ILE A 546 2.59 11.97 11.82
N ALA A 547 3.15 11.60 10.67
CA ALA A 547 4.33 10.75 10.60
C ALA A 547 5.55 11.39 11.29
N GLU A 548 5.80 12.68 11.02
CA GLU A 548 6.86 13.46 11.69
C GLU A 548 6.64 13.51 13.21
N TYR A 549 5.40 13.68 13.61
CA TYR A 549 5.03 13.75 15.03
C TYR A 549 5.32 12.43 15.76
N TYR A 550 5.10 11.27 15.15
CA TYR A 550 5.48 9.99 15.76
C TYR A 550 6.99 9.87 15.99
N ALA A 551 7.80 10.38 15.08
CA ALA A 551 9.25 10.44 15.31
C ALA A 551 9.62 11.39 16.46
N ASP A 552 8.99 12.58 16.53
CA ASP A 552 9.19 13.51 17.65
C ASP A 552 8.78 12.90 19.00
N VAL A 553 7.70 12.15 19.04
CA VAL A 553 7.22 11.42 20.22
C VAL A 553 8.24 10.41 20.73
N CYS A 554 8.89 9.66 19.84
CA CYS A 554 9.97 8.76 20.22
C CYS A 554 11.06 9.49 20.98
N ARG A 555 11.52 10.64 20.46
CA ARG A 555 12.56 11.44 21.11
C ARG A 555 12.11 12.03 22.45
N ILE A 556 10.92 12.62 22.49
CA ILE A 556 10.39 13.32 23.67
C ILE A 556 10.16 12.36 24.84
N ASN A 557 9.70 11.14 24.56
CA ASN A 557 9.27 10.17 25.56
C ASN A 557 10.24 8.99 25.75
N ASN A 558 11.42 9.02 25.15
CA ASN A 558 12.37 7.91 25.21
C ASN A 558 11.76 6.57 24.75
N ILE A 559 10.88 6.62 23.73
CA ILE A 559 10.33 5.45 23.07
C ILE A 559 11.27 5.05 21.94
N ALA A 560 11.59 3.79 21.85
CA ALA A 560 12.57 3.30 20.88
C ALA A 560 11.94 2.90 19.54
N HIS A 561 10.72 2.41 19.56
CA HIS A 561 10.04 1.95 18.34
C HIS A 561 8.52 1.98 18.47
N TYR A 562 7.87 2.02 17.30
CA TYR A 562 6.43 1.83 17.15
C TYR A 562 6.13 0.59 16.34
N ASP A 563 5.03 -0.09 16.70
CA ASP A 563 4.29 -0.97 15.83
C ASP A 563 2.93 -0.33 15.54
N PHE A 564 2.57 -0.26 14.27
CA PHE A 564 1.32 0.33 13.85
C PHE A 564 0.32 -0.75 13.45
N ASP A 565 -0.68 -0.94 14.28
CA ASP A 565 -1.89 -1.66 13.93
C ASP A 565 -2.83 -0.71 13.15
N GLY A 566 -3.72 -1.25 12.31
CA GLY A 566 -4.65 -0.44 11.53
C GLY A 566 -3.99 0.37 10.42
N GLN A 567 -2.91 -0.12 9.81
CA GLN A 567 -2.24 0.55 8.68
C GLN A 567 -3.15 0.71 7.46
N GLU A 568 -4.18 -0.08 7.34
CA GLU A 568 -5.22 0.05 6.33
C GLU A 568 -5.89 1.42 6.33
N PHE A 569 -5.85 2.16 7.44
CA PHE A 569 -6.34 3.55 7.48
C PHE A 569 -5.47 4.51 6.66
N LEU A 570 -4.23 4.15 6.39
CA LEU A 570 -3.37 4.88 5.45
C LEU A 570 -3.88 4.78 4.01
N PHE A 571 -4.62 3.74 3.67
CA PHE A 571 -5.23 3.57 2.34
C PHE A 571 -6.44 4.48 2.14
N ASN A 572 -7.09 4.89 3.22
CA ASN A 572 -8.41 5.53 3.21
C ASN A 572 -8.41 6.93 2.58
N ASN A 573 -7.27 7.51 2.27
CA ASN A 573 -7.17 8.74 1.49
C ASN A 573 -7.18 8.50 -0.04
N GLY A 574 -7.33 7.26 -0.48
CA GLY A 574 -7.42 6.88 -1.89
C GLY A 574 -6.08 6.66 -2.59
N HIS A 575 -4.95 6.85 -1.90
CA HIS A 575 -3.61 6.65 -2.48
C HIS A 575 -3.00 5.28 -2.14
N GLY A 576 -3.68 4.45 -1.35
CA GLY A 576 -3.32 3.07 -1.07
C GLY A 576 -1.91 2.87 -0.51
N TYR A 577 -1.18 1.91 -1.04
CA TYR A 577 0.19 1.62 -0.59
C TYR A 577 1.19 2.75 -0.81
N TYR A 578 0.96 3.66 -1.75
CA TYR A 578 1.75 4.89 -1.86
C TYR A 578 1.67 5.71 -0.57
N SER A 579 0.47 5.86 -0.02
CA SER A 579 0.25 6.54 1.26
C SER A 579 1.05 5.88 2.39
N THR A 580 1.01 4.55 2.48
CA THR A 580 1.75 3.79 3.50
C THR A 580 3.27 3.96 3.36
N LYS A 581 3.82 3.80 2.15
CA LYS A 581 5.25 3.99 1.90
C LYS A 581 5.70 5.42 2.23
N ARG A 582 4.91 6.43 1.84
CA ARG A 582 5.16 7.84 2.13
C ARG A 582 5.15 8.12 3.63
N PHE A 583 4.19 7.55 4.38
CA PHE A 583 4.10 7.70 5.84
C PHE A 583 5.38 7.22 6.53
N PHE A 584 5.81 5.99 6.24
CA PHE A 584 7.00 5.43 6.84
C PHE A 584 8.27 6.17 6.41
N ARG A 585 8.42 6.52 5.13
CA ARG A 585 9.55 7.32 4.67
C ARG A 585 9.64 8.62 5.45
N ARG A 586 8.54 9.35 5.57
CA ARG A 586 8.51 10.64 6.26
C ARG A 586 8.85 10.50 7.74
N MET A 587 8.36 9.45 8.39
CA MET A 587 8.70 9.13 9.77
C MET A 587 10.20 8.84 9.94
N PHE A 588 10.79 8.01 9.05
CA PHE A 588 12.23 7.71 9.08
C PHE A 588 13.11 8.91 8.78
N GLU A 589 12.76 9.74 7.81
CA GLU A 589 13.47 10.98 7.51
C GLU A 589 13.49 11.91 8.72
N ARG A 590 12.34 12.11 9.35
CA ARG A 590 12.23 12.92 10.56
C ARG A 590 13.04 12.34 11.71
N ALA A 591 12.97 11.04 11.94
CA ALA A 591 13.76 10.35 12.96
C ALA A 591 15.28 10.58 12.76
N LYS A 592 15.74 10.47 11.51
CA LYS A 592 17.13 10.74 11.15
C LYS A 592 17.52 12.20 11.41
N GLU A 593 16.66 13.16 11.03
CA GLU A 593 16.86 14.58 11.28
C GLU A 593 17.05 14.89 12.77
N ILE A 594 16.26 14.28 13.64
CA ILE A 594 16.27 14.54 15.09
C ILE A 594 17.14 13.57 15.90
N GLY A 595 17.85 12.66 15.23
CA GLY A 595 18.79 11.73 15.86
C GLY A 595 18.12 10.65 16.70
N VAL A 596 16.95 10.17 16.33
CA VAL A 596 16.30 9.00 16.93
C VAL A 596 16.91 7.74 16.30
N PRO A 597 17.64 6.90 17.09
CA PRO A 597 18.40 5.79 16.53
C PRO A 597 17.56 4.57 16.16
N TYR A 598 16.30 4.53 16.59
CA TYR A 598 15.40 3.40 16.43
C TYR A 598 14.03 3.90 15.96
N ILE A 599 13.52 3.37 14.94
CA ILE A 599 12.10 3.47 14.54
C ILE A 599 11.75 2.23 13.74
#